data_7b3d17f6f4f2e10dc194385df567ffea
#
_entry.id   7b3d17f6f4f2e10dc194385df567ffea
#
_cell.length_a   1.000
_cell.length_b   1.000
_cell.length_c   1.000
_cell.angle_alpha   90.00
_cell.angle_beta   90.00
_cell.angle_gamma   90.00
#
_symmetry.space_group_name_H-M   'P 1'
#
loop_
_entity.id
_entity.type
_entity.pdbx_description
1 polymer ?
#
loop_
_entity_poly.entity_id
_entity_poly.type
_entity_poly.pdbx_seq_one_letter_code
_entity_poly.pdbx_strand_id
1 'polypeptide(L)'
;LDAMDSLSAGRLFTERLIRAQHQHAGESWWLDTSPPNIAEASRIHRLLPQARFIWMVRDGRATAASVMAERWGPDGAAEAIAWWERNLRWAHLGASAVPDDAVLVVSLEDLVVLDREGTYGRVLSFLGLEDHPATRRFFERRMPADRVRLDGWRDRVPDASDFERIYRQAASRLGAEGIPVHERSTP
;
A
#
# COMPACT_ATOMS: atom_id res chain seq x y z
N LEU A 1 -36.46 -19.10 -13.72
CA LEU A 1 -35.62 -18.22 -12.91
C LEU A 1 -34.47 -19.06 -12.38
N ASP A 2 -33.35 -19.06 -13.11
CA ASP A 2 -32.12 -19.72 -12.63
C ASP A 2 -31.71 -19.09 -11.33
N ALA A 3 -31.46 -19.94 -10.33
CA ALA A 3 -31.00 -19.50 -9.03
C ALA A 3 -29.60 -18.85 -9.20
N MET A 4 -29.53 -17.56 -9.04
CA MET A 4 -28.26 -16.82 -9.03
C MET A 4 -27.41 -17.33 -7.90
N ASP A 5 -26.19 -17.80 -8.20
CA ASP A 5 -25.27 -18.24 -7.13
C ASP A 5 -24.88 -17.07 -6.20
N SER A 6 -24.42 -17.39 -5.00
CA SER A 6 -24.13 -16.39 -3.97
C SER A 6 -23.02 -15.41 -4.38
N LEU A 7 -22.08 -15.82 -5.25
CA LEU A 7 -21.01 -14.95 -5.75
C LEU A 7 -21.57 -13.94 -6.76
N SER A 8 -22.40 -14.39 -7.70
CA SER A 8 -23.07 -13.51 -8.66
C SER A 8 -24.00 -12.50 -7.99
N ALA A 9 -24.71 -12.95 -6.94
CA ALA A 9 -25.53 -12.06 -6.11
C ALA A 9 -24.66 -11.01 -5.38
N GLY A 10 -23.53 -11.43 -4.82
CA GLY A 10 -22.58 -10.55 -4.15
C GLY A 10 -21.99 -9.51 -5.10
N ARG A 11 -21.59 -9.92 -6.31
CA ARG A 11 -21.11 -9.01 -7.37
C ARG A 11 -22.14 -7.96 -7.73
N LEU A 12 -23.34 -8.41 -8.06
CA LEU A 12 -24.43 -7.50 -8.44
C LEU A 12 -24.76 -6.50 -7.32
N PHE A 13 -24.79 -6.96 -6.07
CA PHE A 13 -25.02 -6.08 -4.91
C PHE A 13 -23.90 -5.03 -4.77
N THR A 14 -22.64 -5.46 -4.82
CA THR A 14 -21.48 -4.58 -4.70
C THR A 14 -21.44 -3.54 -5.82
N GLU A 15 -21.65 -3.97 -7.07
CA GLU A 15 -21.72 -3.04 -8.22
C GLU A 15 -22.86 -2.03 -8.09
N ARG A 16 -24.03 -2.46 -7.65
CA ARG A 16 -25.16 -1.55 -7.43
C ARG A 16 -24.90 -0.55 -6.31
N LEU A 17 -24.25 -1.00 -5.22
CA LEU A 17 -23.89 -0.12 -4.12
C LEU A 17 -22.89 0.96 -4.57
N ILE A 18 -21.83 0.55 -5.28
CA ILE A 18 -20.85 1.48 -5.85
C ILE A 18 -21.55 2.47 -6.80
N ARG A 19 -22.35 1.99 -7.75
CA ARG A 19 -23.09 2.86 -8.67
C ARG A 19 -24.02 3.84 -7.97
N ALA A 20 -24.72 3.40 -6.91
CA ALA A 20 -25.59 4.27 -6.14
C ALA A 20 -24.83 5.42 -5.47
N GLN A 21 -23.60 5.17 -5.00
CA GLN A 21 -22.74 6.21 -4.46
C GLN A 21 -22.22 7.17 -5.55
N HIS A 22 -21.98 6.69 -6.77
CA HIS A 22 -21.48 7.49 -7.90
C HIS A 22 -22.51 8.32 -8.64
N GLN A 23 -23.80 7.97 -8.57
CA GLN A 23 -24.88 8.66 -9.32
C GLN A 23 -24.94 10.18 -9.07
N HIS A 24 -24.33 10.66 -8.01
CA HIS A 24 -24.32 12.07 -7.64
C HIS A 24 -23.13 12.87 -8.22
N ALA A 25 -22.11 12.21 -8.78
CA ALA A 25 -20.84 12.87 -9.16
C ALA A 25 -20.52 12.78 -10.67
N GLY A 26 -21.17 11.93 -11.44
CA GLY A 26 -20.85 11.71 -12.87
C GLY A 26 -19.46 11.09 -13.10
N GLU A 27 -18.88 10.50 -12.06
CA GLU A 27 -17.53 9.95 -12.08
C GLU A 27 -17.52 8.48 -12.52
N SER A 28 -16.48 8.08 -13.24
CA SER A 28 -16.31 6.71 -13.73
C SER A 28 -15.38 5.85 -12.84
N TRP A 29 -14.77 6.44 -11.80
CA TRP A 29 -13.82 5.79 -10.91
C TRP A 29 -14.30 5.81 -9.46
N TRP A 30 -14.05 4.69 -8.77
CA TRP A 30 -14.23 4.58 -7.33
C TRP A 30 -12.89 4.18 -6.69
N LEU A 31 -12.50 4.88 -5.64
CA LEU A 31 -11.27 4.65 -4.90
C LEU A 31 -11.58 4.35 -3.44
N ASP A 32 -11.05 3.24 -2.93
CA ASP A 32 -11.05 2.89 -1.52
C ASP A 32 -9.61 2.88 -1.00
N THR A 33 -9.37 3.63 0.08
CA THR A 33 -8.04 3.76 0.71
C THR A 33 -7.93 2.98 2.03
N SER A 34 -8.79 2.00 2.27
CA SER A 34 -8.74 1.16 3.47
C SER A 34 -7.48 0.30 3.51
N PRO A 35 -6.61 0.44 4.54
CA PRO A 35 -5.32 -0.26 4.57
C PRO A 35 -5.39 -1.79 4.44
N PRO A 36 -6.43 -2.50 4.96
CA PRO A 36 -6.53 -3.95 4.83
C PRO A 36 -6.84 -4.45 3.42
N ASN A 37 -7.23 -3.59 2.47
CA ASN A 37 -7.70 -4.02 1.15
C ASN A 37 -6.71 -4.91 0.42
N ILE A 38 -5.41 -4.64 0.52
CA ILE A 38 -4.40 -5.48 -0.15
C ILE A 38 -4.32 -6.89 0.44
N ALA A 39 -4.50 -7.04 1.75
CA ALA A 39 -4.54 -8.37 2.38
C ALA A 39 -5.80 -9.15 1.98
N GLU A 40 -6.88 -8.47 1.64
CA GLU A 40 -8.16 -9.03 1.20
C GLU A 40 -8.33 -9.01 -0.34
N ALA A 41 -7.25 -8.74 -1.08
CA ALA A 41 -7.31 -8.54 -2.54
C ALA A 41 -7.99 -9.69 -3.29
N SER A 42 -7.74 -10.94 -2.90
CA SER A 42 -8.40 -12.11 -3.49
C SER A 42 -9.92 -12.07 -3.35
N ARG A 43 -10.44 -11.68 -2.19
CA ARG A 43 -11.89 -11.58 -1.95
C ARG A 43 -12.50 -10.42 -2.73
N ILE A 44 -11.82 -9.26 -2.72
CA ILE A 44 -12.24 -8.07 -3.46
C ILE A 44 -12.24 -8.38 -4.97
N HIS A 45 -11.19 -8.97 -5.50
CA HIS A 45 -11.06 -9.29 -6.92
C HIS A 45 -12.11 -10.31 -7.39
N ARG A 46 -12.50 -11.26 -6.53
CA ARG A 46 -13.62 -12.18 -6.83
C ARG A 46 -14.95 -11.47 -6.98
N LEU A 47 -15.19 -10.40 -6.23
CA LEU A 47 -16.41 -9.59 -6.32
C LEU A 47 -16.33 -8.54 -7.43
N LEU A 48 -15.16 -7.97 -7.63
CA LEU A 48 -14.86 -6.90 -8.58
C LEU A 48 -13.63 -7.30 -9.43
N PRO A 49 -13.80 -8.13 -10.46
CA PRO A 49 -12.68 -8.61 -11.29
C PRO A 49 -11.88 -7.51 -12.00
N GLN A 50 -12.49 -6.32 -12.18
CA GLN A 50 -11.84 -5.14 -12.73
C GLN A 50 -11.07 -4.30 -11.70
N ALA A 51 -11.12 -4.67 -10.41
CA ALA A 51 -10.40 -3.92 -9.36
C ALA A 51 -8.90 -3.97 -9.60
N ARG A 52 -8.27 -2.82 -9.44
CA ARG A 52 -6.81 -2.65 -9.46
C ARG A 52 -6.33 -2.23 -8.09
N PHE A 53 -5.21 -2.78 -7.66
CA PHE A 53 -4.66 -2.55 -6.33
C PHE A 53 -3.34 -1.79 -6.46
N ILE A 54 -3.24 -0.63 -5.85
CA ILE A 54 -1.97 0.06 -5.63
C ILE A 54 -1.53 -0.26 -4.21
N TRP A 55 -0.55 -1.13 -4.08
CA TRP A 55 0.03 -1.48 -2.80
C TRP A 55 1.17 -0.51 -2.46
N MET A 56 0.84 0.46 -1.61
CA MET A 56 1.83 1.40 -1.10
C MET A 56 2.72 0.72 -0.07
N VAL A 57 4.01 0.69 -0.34
CA VAL A 57 5.04 0.20 0.59
C VAL A 57 5.92 1.34 1.06
N ARG A 58 6.56 1.15 2.20
CA ARG A 58 7.47 2.11 2.81
C ARG A 58 8.57 1.37 3.55
N ASP A 59 9.72 2.03 3.76
CA ASP A 59 10.77 1.52 4.65
C ASP A 59 10.17 1.02 5.97
N GLY A 60 10.43 -0.26 6.30
CA GLY A 60 9.83 -0.91 7.46
C GLY A 60 10.20 -0.25 8.78
N ARG A 61 11.40 0.35 8.86
CA ARG A 61 11.85 1.11 10.03
C ARG A 61 11.00 2.38 10.21
N ALA A 62 10.78 3.09 9.12
CA ALA A 62 9.94 4.29 9.12
C ALA A 62 8.48 3.96 9.42
N THR A 63 7.99 2.81 8.94
CA THR A 63 6.63 2.32 9.22
C THR A 63 6.48 1.93 10.68
N ALA A 64 7.38 1.11 11.22
CA ALA A 64 7.35 0.67 12.62
C ALA A 64 7.51 1.83 13.61
N ALA A 65 8.46 2.76 13.34
CA ALA A 65 8.63 3.95 14.17
C ALA A 65 7.41 4.89 14.11
N SER A 66 6.69 4.91 12.99
CA SER A 66 5.46 5.71 12.86
C SER A 66 4.32 5.12 13.66
N VAL A 67 4.14 3.80 13.63
CA VAL A 67 3.05 3.14 14.36
C VAL A 67 3.26 3.16 15.88
N MET A 68 4.51 3.14 16.34
CA MET A 68 4.83 3.33 17.77
C MET A 68 4.36 4.68 18.32
N ALA A 69 4.26 5.71 17.48
CA ALA A 69 3.81 7.04 17.89
C ALA A 69 2.27 7.14 17.99
N GLU A 70 1.55 6.12 17.52
CA GLU A 70 0.09 6.10 17.56
C GLU A 70 -0.43 5.62 18.92
N ARG A 71 -1.55 6.18 19.38
CA ARG A 71 -2.16 5.79 20.68
C ARG A 71 -2.58 4.32 20.77
N TRP A 72 -2.79 3.68 19.62
CA TRP A 72 -3.15 2.27 19.48
C TRP A 72 -1.95 1.40 19.07
N GLY A 73 -0.80 2.02 18.87
CA GLY A 73 0.40 1.35 18.40
C GLY A 73 1.08 0.51 19.47
N PRO A 74 2.07 -0.30 19.08
CA PRO A 74 2.90 -1.08 20.00
C PRO A 74 3.76 -0.19 20.88
N ASP A 75 3.99 -0.62 22.12
CA ASP A 75 4.76 0.15 23.10
C ASP A 75 6.28 0.05 22.93
N GLY A 76 6.79 -0.91 22.14
CA GLY A 76 8.21 -1.17 21.99
C GLY A 76 8.68 -1.49 20.57
N ALA A 77 9.99 -1.34 20.37
CA ALA A 77 10.66 -1.58 19.08
C ALA A 77 10.39 -2.98 18.52
N ALA A 78 10.54 -4.02 19.34
CA ALA A 78 10.34 -5.41 18.92
C ALA A 78 8.90 -5.68 18.48
N GLU A 79 7.93 -5.14 19.23
CA GLU A 79 6.51 -5.29 18.93
C GLU A 79 6.11 -4.52 17.67
N ALA A 80 6.66 -3.33 17.47
CA ALA A 80 6.41 -2.52 16.29
C ALA A 80 6.98 -3.15 15.01
N ILE A 81 8.19 -3.71 15.08
CA ILE A 81 8.78 -4.46 13.98
C ILE A 81 7.98 -5.74 13.71
N ALA A 82 7.57 -6.48 14.74
CA ALA A 82 6.74 -7.66 14.59
C ALA A 82 5.36 -7.33 13.98
N TRP A 83 4.79 -6.19 14.35
CA TRP A 83 3.55 -5.69 13.74
C TRP A 83 3.74 -5.40 12.25
N TRP A 84 4.81 -4.68 11.87
CA TRP A 84 5.15 -4.41 10.48
C TRP A 84 5.39 -5.71 9.69
N GLU A 85 6.19 -6.64 10.21
CA GLU A 85 6.50 -7.93 9.61
C GLU A 85 5.23 -8.74 9.31
N ARG A 86 4.32 -8.80 10.28
CA ARG A 86 3.03 -9.50 10.14
C ARG A 86 2.13 -8.88 9.08
N ASN A 87 2.02 -7.54 9.07
CA ASN A 87 1.22 -6.83 8.08
C ASN A 87 1.79 -6.96 6.66
N LEU A 88 3.13 -6.95 6.51
CA LEU A 88 3.77 -7.15 5.23
C LEU A 88 3.51 -8.56 4.67
N ARG A 89 3.54 -9.60 5.54
CA ARG A 89 3.15 -10.96 5.13
C ARG A 89 1.71 -11.03 4.64
N TRP A 90 0.78 -10.47 5.37
CA TRP A 90 -0.62 -10.47 4.95
C TRP A 90 -0.83 -9.73 3.63
N ALA A 91 -0.22 -8.57 3.47
CA ALA A 91 -0.27 -7.81 2.24
C ALA A 91 0.32 -8.59 1.06
N HIS A 92 1.48 -9.23 1.25
CA HIS A 92 2.13 -10.07 0.24
C HIS A 92 1.26 -11.26 -0.17
N LEU A 93 0.69 -11.98 0.80
CA LEU A 93 -0.22 -13.09 0.53
C LEU A 93 -1.45 -12.66 -0.27
N GLY A 94 -2.04 -11.53 0.10
CA GLY A 94 -3.19 -10.98 -0.63
C GLY A 94 -2.83 -10.54 -2.05
N ALA A 95 -1.71 -9.83 -2.22
CA ALA A 95 -1.21 -9.39 -3.52
C ALA A 95 -0.89 -10.57 -4.44
N SER A 96 -0.25 -11.64 -3.92
CA SER A 96 0.10 -12.84 -4.68
C SER A 96 -1.10 -13.72 -5.04
N ALA A 97 -2.28 -13.45 -4.49
CA ALA A 97 -3.51 -14.21 -4.73
C ALA A 97 -4.39 -13.63 -5.83
N VAL A 98 -3.94 -12.58 -6.53
CA VAL A 98 -4.61 -11.95 -7.67
C VAL A 98 -3.66 -11.88 -8.86
N PRO A 99 -4.15 -11.65 -10.10
CA PRO A 99 -3.29 -11.51 -11.27
C PRO A 99 -2.26 -10.39 -11.12
N ASP A 100 -1.04 -10.59 -11.65
CA ASP A 100 0.06 -9.62 -11.53
C ASP A 100 -0.29 -8.25 -12.14
N ASP A 101 -1.10 -8.23 -13.19
CA ASP A 101 -1.57 -7.01 -13.84
C ASP A 101 -2.67 -6.28 -13.04
N ALA A 102 -3.19 -6.91 -11.99
CA ALA A 102 -4.14 -6.29 -11.07
C ALA A 102 -3.48 -5.55 -9.89
N VAL A 103 -2.15 -5.72 -9.68
CA VAL A 103 -1.42 -5.11 -8.56
C VAL A 103 -0.24 -4.30 -9.04
N LEU A 104 -0.12 -3.07 -8.53
CA LEU A 104 1.08 -2.26 -8.65
C LEU A 104 1.67 -1.99 -7.26
N VAL A 105 2.89 -2.42 -7.04
CA VAL A 105 3.65 -2.06 -5.83
C VAL A 105 4.31 -0.70 -6.03
N VAL A 106 4.07 0.22 -5.12
CA VAL A 106 4.60 1.59 -5.16
C VAL A 106 5.33 1.90 -3.86
N SER A 107 6.63 2.16 -3.94
CA SER A 107 7.40 2.68 -2.81
C SER A 107 7.07 4.16 -2.58
N LEU A 108 6.77 4.51 -1.33
CA LEU A 108 6.55 5.90 -0.95
C LEU A 108 7.81 6.74 -1.16
N GLU A 109 8.97 6.18 -0.87
CA GLU A 109 10.27 6.83 -1.05
C GLU A 109 10.54 7.12 -2.53
N ASP A 110 10.25 6.16 -3.42
CA ASP A 110 10.39 6.36 -4.86
C ASP A 110 9.42 7.43 -5.36
N LEU A 111 8.14 7.31 -4.98
CA LEU A 111 7.11 8.24 -5.43
C LEU A 111 7.38 9.68 -5.00
N VAL A 112 7.95 9.89 -3.80
CA VAL A 112 8.09 11.24 -3.23
C VAL A 112 9.51 11.81 -3.38
N VAL A 113 10.56 10.96 -3.39
CA VAL A 113 11.96 11.43 -3.30
C VAL A 113 12.85 10.88 -4.41
N LEU A 114 12.91 9.55 -4.56
CA LEU A 114 14.01 8.91 -5.30
C LEU A 114 13.75 8.83 -6.81
N ASP A 115 12.54 8.47 -7.22
CA ASP A 115 12.13 8.31 -8.63
C ASP A 115 10.71 8.85 -8.84
N ARG A 116 10.51 10.13 -8.51
CA ARG A 116 9.20 10.79 -8.52
C ARG A 116 8.50 10.68 -9.87
N GLU A 117 9.19 11.05 -10.94
CA GLU A 117 8.60 11.10 -12.28
C GLU A 117 8.34 9.69 -12.82
N GLY A 118 9.31 8.78 -12.68
CA GLY A 118 9.14 7.40 -13.13
C GLY A 118 8.02 6.69 -12.36
N THR A 119 7.97 6.85 -11.04
CA THR A 119 6.94 6.22 -10.22
C THR A 119 5.56 6.81 -10.48
N TYR A 120 5.45 8.14 -10.61
CA TYR A 120 4.19 8.80 -10.98
C TYR A 120 3.70 8.31 -12.36
N GLY A 121 4.59 8.23 -13.35
CA GLY A 121 4.26 7.70 -14.67
C GLY A 121 3.80 6.24 -14.63
N ARG A 122 4.42 5.39 -13.81
CA ARG A 122 3.98 4.00 -13.62
C ARG A 122 2.57 3.91 -13.02
N VAL A 123 2.25 4.78 -12.05
CA VAL A 123 0.88 4.84 -11.46
C VAL A 123 -0.14 5.23 -12.52
N LEU A 124 0.11 6.27 -13.31
CA LEU A 124 -0.80 6.69 -14.37
C LEU A 124 -1.00 5.59 -15.42
N SER A 125 0.11 4.98 -15.87
CA SER A 125 0.08 3.89 -16.85
C SER A 125 -0.71 2.68 -16.34
N PHE A 126 -0.48 2.28 -15.08
CA PHE A 126 -1.20 1.19 -14.45
C PHE A 126 -2.71 1.46 -14.37
N LEU A 127 -3.10 2.68 -14.10
CA LEU A 127 -4.51 3.08 -14.04
C LEU A 127 -5.10 3.34 -15.45
N GLY A 128 -4.28 3.42 -16.50
CA GLY A 128 -4.74 3.80 -17.84
C GLY A 128 -5.16 5.27 -17.91
N LEU A 129 -4.51 6.13 -17.14
CA LEU A 129 -4.79 7.56 -17.08
C LEU A 129 -3.75 8.36 -17.83
N GLU A 130 -4.18 9.45 -18.46
CA GLU A 130 -3.28 10.45 -19.03
C GLU A 130 -2.77 11.40 -17.94
N ASP A 131 -1.60 11.99 -18.18
CA ASP A 131 -1.03 13.00 -17.29
C ASP A 131 -1.75 14.36 -17.47
N HIS A 132 -2.81 14.52 -16.73
CA HIS A 132 -3.59 15.76 -16.78
C HIS A 132 -2.93 16.87 -15.93
N PRO A 133 -2.85 18.14 -16.43
CA PRO A 133 -2.19 19.24 -15.71
C PRO A 133 -2.71 19.49 -14.28
N ALA A 134 -3.99 19.23 -14.01
CA ALA A 134 -4.53 19.37 -12.65
C ALA A 134 -4.03 18.28 -11.71
N THR A 135 -3.90 17.01 -12.19
CA THR A 135 -3.35 15.89 -11.43
C THR A 135 -1.86 16.11 -11.15
N ARG A 136 -1.11 16.59 -12.16
CA ARG A 136 0.30 16.95 -12.02
C ARG A 136 0.49 18.02 -10.95
N ARG A 137 -0.24 19.13 -11.02
CA ARG A 137 -0.18 20.21 -10.02
C ARG A 137 -0.58 19.73 -8.62
N PHE A 138 -1.53 18.81 -8.51
CA PHE A 138 -1.90 18.20 -7.23
C PHE A 138 -0.75 17.39 -6.66
N PHE A 139 -0.13 16.53 -7.47
CA PHE A 139 1.01 15.71 -7.08
C PHE A 139 2.19 16.56 -6.60
N GLU A 140 2.59 17.56 -7.38
CA GLU A 140 3.68 18.49 -7.05
C GLU A 140 3.44 19.23 -5.72
N ARG A 141 2.23 19.71 -5.53
CA ARG A 141 1.87 20.50 -4.33
C ARG A 141 1.65 19.65 -3.08
N ARG A 142 1.08 18.47 -3.23
CA ARG A 142 0.66 17.63 -2.10
C ARG A 142 1.73 16.63 -1.66
N MET A 143 2.63 16.32 -2.55
CA MET A 143 3.71 15.35 -2.32
C MET A 143 5.08 15.94 -2.66
N PRO A 144 5.45 17.09 -2.07
CA PRO A 144 6.79 17.66 -2.27
C PRO A 144 7.85 16.74 -1.64
N ALA A 145 9.06 16.73 -2.21
CA ALA A 145 10.12 15.78 -1.84
C ALA A 145 10.58 15.92 -0.37
N ASP A 146 10.48 17.11 0.21
CA ASP A 146 10.84 17.39 1.59
C ASP A 146 9.88 16.81 2.63
N ARG A 147 8.70 16.31 2.21
CA ARG A 147 7.74 15.65 3.11
C ARG A 147 8.21 14.31 3.63
N VAL A 148 9.09 13.62 2.92
CA VAL A 148 9.61 12.31 3.33
C VAL A 148 11.08 12.42 3.69
N ARG A 149 11.38 12.32 4.99
CA ARG A 149 12.75 12.19 5.47
C ARG A 149 13.11 10.71 5.50
N LEU A 150 14.00 10.31 4.63
CA LEU A 150 14.38 8.90 4.43
C LEU A 150 14.91 8.23 5.72
N ASP A 151 15.66 8.97 6.55
CA ASP A 151 16.21 8.46 7.81
C ASP A 151 15.50 9.03 9.06
N GLY A 152 14.34 9.66 8.88
CA GLY A 152 13.61 10.32 9.97
C GLY A 152 13.08 9.38 11.06
N TRP A 153 13.15 8.07 10.87
CA TRP A 153 12.82 7.08 11.87
C TRP A 153 13.83 7.08 13.03
N ARG A 154 15.11 7.42 12.77
CA ARG A 154 16.18 7.44 13.80
C ARG A 154 15.87 8.42 14.94
N ASP A 155 15.23 9.53 14.61
CA ASP A 155 14.86 10.56 15.59
C ASP A 155 13.60 10.19 16.41
N ARG A 156 12.92 9.10 16.03
CA ARG A 156 11.64 8.67 16.63
C ARG A 156 11.74 7.48 17.54
N VAL A 157 12.91 6.84 17.60
CA VAL A 157 13.15 5.65 18.41
C VAL A 157 14.19 5.92 19.48
N PRO A 158 14.07 5.34 20.68
CA PRO A 158 15.00 5.58 21.78
C PRO A 158 16.42 5.11 21.49
N ASP A 159 16.56 3.96 20.81
CA ASP A 159 17.84 3.37 20.40
C ASP A 159 17.78 2.93 18.95
N ALA A 160 18.37 3.74 18.07
CA ALA A 160 18.38 3.49 16.64
C ALA A 160 19.19 2.25 16.25
N SER A 161 20.24 1.91 17.03
CA SER A 161 21.10 0.75 16.74
C SER A 161 20.40 -0.56 17.07
N ASP A 162 19.74 -0.63 18.21
CA ASP A 162 18.95 -1.80 18.61
C ASP A 162 17.72 -1.98 17.69
N PHE A 163 17.06 -0.88 17.36
CA PHE A 163 15.92 -0.87 16.42
C PHE A 163 16.33 -1.42 15.04
N GLU A 164 17.45 -0.95 14.50
CA GLU A 164 18.00 -1.43 13.23
C GLU A 164 18.36 -2.92 13.29
N ARG A 165 18.94 -3.38 14.39
CA ARG A 165 19.28 -4.79 14.60
C ARG A 165 18.03 -5.68 14.57
N ILE A 166 16.97 -5.30 15.30
CA ILE A 166 15.70 -6.04 15.33
C ILE A 166 15.07 -6.05 13.93
N TYR A 167 15.07 -4.90 13.26
CA TYR A 167 14.56 -4.77 11.90
C TYR A 167 15.27 -5.73 10.92
N ARG A 168 16.61 -5.76 10.92
CA ARG A 168 17.38 -6.66 10.03
C ARG A 168 17.07 -8.13 10.24
N GLN A 169 16.82 -8.54 11.47
CA GLN A 169 16.39 -9.90 11.77
C GLN A 169 15.02 -10.21 11.15
N ALA A 170 14.07 -9.29 11.23
CA ALA A 170 12.76 -9.44 10.62
C ALA A 170 12.85 -9.42 9.08
N ALA A 171 13.62 -8.51 8.51
CA ALA A 171 13.86 -8.43 7.07
C ALA A 171 14.51 -9.72 6.52
N SER A 172 15.48 -10.29 7.25
CA SER A 172 16.08 -11.58 6.89
C SER A 172 15.08 -12.74 6.89
N ARG A 173 14.17 -12.80 7.86
CA ARG A 173 13.09 -13.81 7.87
C ARG A 173 12.16 -13.66 6.68
N LEU A 174 11.71 -12.43 6.39
CA LEU A 174 10.87 -12.13 5.24
C LEU A 174 11.55 -12.50 3.92
N GLY A 175 12.83 -12.16 3.77
CA GLY A 175 13.62 -12.53 2.59
C GLY A 175 13.75 -14.05 2.41
N ALA A 176 13.92 -14.81 3.50
CA ALA A 176 13.93 -16.27 3.46
C ALA A 176 12.58 -16.87 3.05
N GLU A 177 11.47 -16.15 3.27
CA GLU A 177 10.12 -16.51 2.82
C GLU A 177 9.83 -16.01 1.39
N GLY A 178 10.78 -15.35 0.71
CA GLY A 178 10.58 -14.76 -0.62
C GLY A 178 9.73 -13.49 -0.62
N ILE A 179 9.50 -12.89 0.55
CA ILE A 179 8.73 -11.66 0.67
C ILE A 179 9.65 -10.46 0.45
N PRO A 180 9.42 -9.63 -0.58
CA PRO A 180 10.27 -8.49 -0.86
C PRO A 180 10.18 -7.45 0.25
N VAL A 181 11.32 -7.08 0.80
CA VAL A 181 11.45 -5.98 1.74
C VAL A 181 12.00 -4.78 0.98
N HIS A 182 11.25 -3.69 0.98
CA HIS A 182 11.73 -2.44 0.41
C HIS A 182 12.75 -1.84 1.38
N GLU A 183 13.99 -2.27 1.22
CA GLU A 183 15.13 -1.70 1.92
C GLU A 183 15.78 -0.64 1.06
N ARG A 184 16.05 0.48 1.66
CA ARG A 184 16.99 1.42 1.11
C ARG A 184 18.38 0.82 1.23
N SER A 185 19.02 0.49 0.13
CA SER A 185 20.46 0.30 0.12
C SER A 185 21.08 1.64 0.52
N THR A 186 21.63 1.72 1.71
CA THR A 186 22.48 2.86 2.08
C THR A 186 23.69 2.84 1.15
N PRO A 187 24.01 3.95 0.47
CA PRO A 187 25.19 4.03 -0.37
C PRO A 187 26.47 3.79 0.45
#